data_a5d989de6e73cb70f1133381664e167b
#
_entry.id   a5d989de6e73cb70f1133381664e167b
#
_cell.length_a   1.000
_cell.length_b   1.000
_cell.length_c   1.000
_cell.angle_alpha   90.00
_cell.angle_beta   90.00
_cell.angle_gamma   90.00
#
_symmetry.space_group_name_H-M   'P 1'
#
loop_
_entity.id
_entity.type
_entity.pdbx_description
1 polymer ?
#
loop_
_entity_poly.entity_id
_entity_poly.type
_entity_poly.pdbx_seq_one_letter_code
_entity_poly.pdbx_strand_id
1 'polypeptide(L)'
;MELRRTEQGFALYKEKDCIGTCAVRPAAQGADIAALCIAPQWRRRGYGSYLLKEVLRTFAGYDREKATVFSAPLPADPGERAFWAKFGFAAEGGRLYRRRTPDLTAVKFVQDFLSARLVHPRLCIDATCGNGGDTAFLCGITALDGRVLGFDIQPEAIRSTCARLEQAGVPTERYSLICGSHADLLQYVQPGTADAVMFNFGWLPGADHGVFSTAQSSIPALKAALEAVRPGGVVTAILYSGQVIGTDEKQTVLEFLRALPLKSFTVLVCDFANWAETAPLPCIILKK
;
A
#
# COMPACT_ATOMS: atom_id res chain seq x y z
N MET A 1 -3.00 34.21 -2.64
CA MET A 1 -3.95 33.35 -3.40
C MET A 1 -4.62 32.40 -2.42
N GLU A 2 -5.92 32.28 -2.54
CA GLU A 2 -6.73 31.43 -1.67
C GLU A 2 -7.62 30.53 -2.52
N LEU A 3 -7.60 29.22 -2.21
CA LEU A 3 -8.49 28.23 -2.82
C LEU A 3 -9.64 27.96 -1.86
N ARG A 4 -10.87 28.18 -2.31
CA ARG A 4 -12.09 27.90 -1.53
C ARG A 4 -12.87 26.77 -2.14
N ARG A 5 -13.39 25.89 -1.30
CA ARG A 5 -14.35 24.87 -1.71
C ARG A 5 -15.73 25.52 -1.86
N THR A 6 -16.44 25.16 -2.93
CA THR A 6 -17.80 25.63 -3.21
C THR A 6 -18.74 24.43 -3.36
N GLU A 7 -20.04 24.63 -3.43
CA GLU A 7 -21.01 23.56 -3.67
C GLU A 7 -20.74 22.80 -4.99
N GLN A 8 -20.20 23.49 -6.00
CA GLN A 8 -19.95 22.91 -7.33
C GLN A 8 -18.48 22.48 -7.55
N GLY A 9 -17.59 22.69 -6.58
CA GLY A 9 -16.17 22.34 -6.70
C GLY A 9 -15.23 23.32 -6.00
N PHE A 10 -14.45 24.10 -6.76
CA PHE A 10 -13.42 24.99 -6.23
C PHE A 10 -13.45 26.35 -6.91
N ALA A 11 -13.15 27.40 -6.14
CA ALA A 11 -12.92 28.74 -6.63
C ALA A 11 -11.57 29.27 -6.14
N LEU A 12 -10.81 29.87 -7.05
CA LEU A 12 -9.50 30.47 -6.79
C LEU A 12 -9.64 31.99 -6.68
N TYR A 13 -9.17 32.54 -5.57
CA TYR A 13 -9.20 33.96 -5.30
C TYR A 13 -7.80 34.57 -5.25
N LYS A 14 -7.69 35.78 -5.76
CA LYS A 14 -6.55 36.65 -5.53
C LYS A 14 -7.10 37.93 -4.84
N GLU A 15 -6.70 38.13 -3.57
CA GLU A 15 -7.30 39.13 -2.71
C GLU A 15 -8.82 38.92 -2.59
N LYS A 16 -9.63 39.83 -3.15
CA LYS A 16 -11.11 39.74 -3.15
C LYS A 16 -11.70 39.21 -4.45
N ASP A 17 -10.88 39.10 -5.51
CA ASP A 17 -11.35 38.74 -6.85
C ASP A 17 -11.36 37.24 -7.07
N CYS A 18 -12.48 36.69 -7.51
CA CYS A 18 -12.54 35.31 -8.01
C CYS A 18 -11.90 35.26 -9.40
N ILE A 19 -10.73 34.68 -9.49
CA ILE A 19 -9.91 34.62 -10.72
C ILE A 19 -10.08 33.34 -11.51
N GLY A 20 -10.68 32.31 -10.91
CA GLY A 20 -10.93 31.05 -11.59
C GLY A 20 -11.83 30.12 -10.81
N THR A 21 -12.49 29.20 -11.52
CA THR A 21 -13.37 28.18 -10.96
C THR A 21 -13.11 26.83 -11.58
N CYS A 22 -13.34 25.77 -10.82
CA CYS A 22 -13.30 24.40 -11.29
C CYS A 22 -14.52 23.66 -10.77
N ALA A 23 -15.45 23.32 -11.68
CA ALA A 23 -16.60 22.50 -11.34
C ALA A 23 -16.22 21.03 -11.33
N VAL A 24 -16.45 20.35 -10.21
CA VAL A 24 -15.97 18.98 -9.97
C VAL A 24 -17.06 18.13 -9.34
N ARG A 25 -17.25 16.94 -9.86
CA ARG A 25 -18.09 15.90 -9.27
C ARG A 25 -17.20 14.78 -8.74
N PRO A 26 -17.20 14.50 -7.43
CA PRO A 26 -16.46 13.38 -6.88
C PRO A 26 -16.88 12.05 -7.53
N ALA A 27 -15.94 11.15 -7.73
CA ALA A 27 -16.15 9.78 -8.17
C ALA A 27 -15.45 8.83 -7.19
N ALA A 28 -15.78 7.54 -7.24
CA ALA A 28 -15.24 6.53 -6.32
C ALA A 28 -13.70 6.48 -6.32
N GLN A 29 -13.07 6.75 -7.47
CA GLN A 29 -11.61 6.74 -7.63
C GLN A 29 -11.15 8.03 -8.35
N GLY A 30 -11.40 9.22 -7.78
CA GLY A 30 -10.99 10.47 -8.38
C GLY A 30 -12.14 11.46 -8.58
N ALA A 31 -12.27 12.07 -9.76
CA ALA A 31 -13.31 13.07 -10.01
C ALA A 31 -13.60 13.29 -11.50
N ASP A 32 -14.82 13.70 -11.81
CA ASP A 32 -15.20 14.27 -13.11
C ASP A 32 -15.08 15.79 -13.03
N ILE A 33 -14.23 16.38 -13.84
CA ILE A 33 -14.01 17.82 -13.94
C ILE A 33 -14.94 18.35 -15.03
N ALA A 34 -16.09 18.89 -14.62
CA ALA A 34 -17.10 19.37 -15.55
C ALA A 34 -16.67 20.65 -16.29
N ALA A 35 -15.94 21.53 -15.61
CA ALA A 35 -15.41 22.77 -16.19
C ALA A 35 -14.19 23.28 -15.42
N LEU A 36 -13.25 23.90 -16.12
CA LEU A 36 -12.12 24.64 -15.56
C LEU A 36 -12.03 26.00 -16.27
N CYS A 37 -12.30 27.05 -15.55
CA CYS A 37 -12.35 28.40 -16.11
C CYS A 37 -11.40 29.35 -15.35
N ILE A 38 -10.65 30.15 -16.11
CA ILE A 38 -9.88 31.29 -15.58
C ILE A 38 -10.36 32.56 -16.26
N ALA A 39 -10.62 33.59 -15.47
CA ALA A 39 -11.06 34.88 -15.97
C ALA A 39 -10.05 35.43 -17.00
N PRO A 40 -10.51 36.04 -18.14
CA PRO A 40 -9.65 36.35 -19.30
C PRO A 40 -8.40 37.16 -18.94
N GLN A 41 -8.52 38.14 -18.07
CA GLN A 41 -7.41 39.03 -17.64
C GLN A 41 -6.34 38.28 -16.79
N TRP A 42 -6.65 37.05 -16.30
CA TRP A 42 -5.77 36.24 -15.46
C TRP A 42 -5.22 35.00 -16.19
N ARG A 43 -5.59 34.82 -17.47
CA ARG A 43 -5.09 33.69 -18.29
C ARG A 43 -3.60 33.84 -18.60
N ARG A 44 -2.96 32.70 -18.98
CA ARG A 44 -1.53 32.60 -19.33
C ARG A 44 -0.56 33.00 -18.22
N ARG A 45 -1.01 33.07 -16.96
CA ARG A 45 -0.20 33.38 -15.77
C ARG A 45 -0.02 32.21 -14.81
N GLY A 46 -0.32 30.96 -15.24
CA GLY A 46 -0.16 29.77 -14.43
C GLY A 46 -1.32 29.40 -13.51
N TYR A 47 -2.33 30.27 -13.36
CA TYR A 47 -3.44 30.05 -12.41
C TYR A 47 -4.30 28.83 -12.74
N GLY A 48 -4.52 28.51 -14.02
CA GLY A 48 -5.22 27.30 -14.45
C GLY A 48 -4.46 26.03 -14.04
N SER A 49 -3.14 26.07 -14.22
CA SER A 49 -2.26 24.97 -13.79
C SER A 49 -2.27 24.77 -12.28
N TYR A 50 -2.24 25.86 -11.52
CA TYR A 50 -2.32 25.81 -10.07
C TYR A 50 -3.66 25.21 -9.61
N LEU A 51 -4.78 25.74 -10.12
CA LEU A 51 -6.11 25.28 -9.76
C LEU A 51 -6.30 23.79 -10.08
N LEU A 52 -5.91 23.37 -11.28
CA LEU A 52 -6.02 21.95 -11.66
C LEU A 52 -5.15 21.04 -10.77
N LYS A 53 -3.92 21.46 -10.44
CA LYS A 53 -3.05 20.68 -9.53
C LYS A 53 -3.69 20.50 -8.15
N GLU A 54 -4.28 21.55 -7.59
CA GLU A 54 -4.93 21.47 -6.28
C GLU A 54 -6.18 20.58 -6.31
N VAL A 55 -6.97 20.65 -7.38
CA VAL A 55 -8.09 19.73 -7.59
C VAL A 55 -7.61 18.29 -7.66
N LEU A 56 -6.61 17.99 -8.51
CA LEU A 56 -6.05 16.65 -8.61
C LEU A 56 -5.51 16.15 -7.27
N ARG A 57 -4.82 17.02 -6.51
CA ARG A 57 -4.28 16.68 -5.17
C ARG A 57 -5.38 16.33 -4.18
N THR A 58 -6.47 17.10 -4.16
CA THR A 58 -7.61 16.88 -3.26
C THR A 58 -8.27 15.51 -3.47
N PHE A 59 -8.26 14.99 -4.71
CA PHE A 59 -8.83 13.69 -5.06
C PHE A 59 -7.76 12.61 -5.28
N ALA A 60 -6.66 12.68 -4.54
CA ALA A 60 -5.57 11.69 -4.56
C ALA A 60 -4.88 11.49 -5.93
N GLY A 61 -5.01 12.43 -6.87
CA GLY A 61 -4.44 12.31 -8.21
C GLY A 61 -2.90 12.24 -8.27
N TYR A 62 -2.21 12.52 -7.17
CA TYR A 62 -0.77 12.38 -7.01
C TYR A 62 -0.37 11.32 -5.97
N ASP A 63 -1.34 10.65 -5.37
CA ASP A 63 -1.10 9.55 -4.44
C ASP A 63 -0.59 8.32 -5.22
N ARG A 64 0.60 7.85 -4.91
CA ARG A 64 1.25 6.74 -5.62
C ARG A 64 0.65 5.39 -5.29
N GLU A 65 -0.04 5.30 -4.18
CA GLU A 65 -0.63 4.04 -3.70
C GLU A 65 -2.07 3.83 -4.18
N LYS A 66 -2.67 4.86 -4.80
CA LYS A 66 -4.07 4.82 -5.21
C LYS A 66 -4.26 4.81 -6.72
N ALA A 67 -5.14 3.92 -7.16
CA ALA A 67 -5.71 4.03 -8.50
C ALA A 67 -6.60 5.27 -8.58
N THR A 68 -6.43 6.09 -9.60
CA THR A 68 -7.27 7.27 -9.80
C THR A 68 -7.70 7.42 -11.25
N VAL A 69 -8.93 7.88 -11.44
CA VAL A 69 -9.49 8.20 -12.75
C VAL A 69 -10.08 9.61 -12.69
N PHE A 70 -9.55 10.50 -13.50
CA PHE A 70 -10.14 11.81 -13.72
C PHE A 70 -10.67 11.88 -15.14
N SER A 71 -11.84 12.51 -15.31
CA SER A 71 -12.38 12.80 -16.64
C SER A 71 -12.67 14.29 -16.79
N ALA A 72 -12.67 14.76 -18.04
CA ALA A 72 -13.08 16.11 -18.40
C ALA A 72 -13.67 16.15 -19.81
N PRO A 73 -14.44 17.17 -20.18
CA PRO A 73 -14.85 17.37 -21.56
C PRO A 73 -13.65 17.53 -22.48
N LEU A 74 -13.73 16.98 -23.69
CA LEU A 74 -12.70 17.18 -24.71
C LEU A 74 -12.85 18.59 -25.31
N PRO A 75 -11.88 19.51 -25.11
CA PRO A 75 -11.96 20.84 -25.68
C PRO A 75 -11.86 20.82 -27.20
N ALA A 76 -12.55 21.71 -27.87
CA ALA A 76 -12.42 21.91 -29.31
C ALA A 76 -11.06 22.57 -29.66
N ASP A 77 -10.61 23.51 -28.81
CA ASP A 77 -9.35 24.25 -29.02
C ASP A 77 -8.11 23.37 -28.79
N PRO A 78 -7.18 23.31 -29.77
CA PRO A 78 -5.93 22.55 -29.62
C PRO A 78 -5.03 23.03 -28.47
N GLY A 79 -5.03 24.34 -28.17
CA GLY A 79 -4.24 24.90 -27.08
C GLY A 79 -4.77 24.46 -25.70
N GLU A 80 -6.08 24.34 -25.56
CA GLU A 80 -6.68 23.79 -24.36
C GLU A 80 -6.40 22.30 -24.22
N ARG A 81 -6.44 21.51 -25.31
CA ARG A 81 -6.02 20.10 -25.28
C ARG A 81 -4.57 19.95 -24.84
N ALA A 82 -3.67 20.79 -25.37
CA ALA A 82 -2.26 20.79 -24.97
C ALA A 82 -2.08 21.17 -23.48
N PHE A 83 -2.93 22.03 -22.93
CA PHE A 83 -2.94 22.31 -21.48
C PHE A 83 -3.27 21.05 -20.68
N TRP A 84 -4.33 20.34 -21.01
CA TRP A 84 -4.74 19.12 -20.31
C TRP A 84 -3.70 17.99 -20.46
N ALA A 85 -3.08 17.85 -21.63
CA ALA A 85 -2.04 16.86 -21.88
C ALA A 85 -0.81 17.02 -20.95
N LYS A 86 -0.46 18.27 -20.56
CA LYS A 86 0.61 18.53 -19.56
C LYS A 86 0.34 17.91 -18.19
N PHE A 87 -0.91 17.61 -17.88
CA PHE A 87 -1.33 16.95 -16.64
C PHE A 87 -1.65 15.47 -16.81
N GLY A 88 -1.26 14.89 -17.98
CA GLY A 88 -1.44 13.46 -18.25
C GLY A 88 -2.85 13.07 -18.68
N PHE A 89 -3.67 14.02 -19.14
CA PHE A 89 -4.96 13.71 -19.75
C PHE A 89 -4.78 13.34 -21.22
N ALA A 90 -5.44 12.26 -21.64
CA ALA A 90 -5.51 11.80 -23.04
C ALA A 90 -6.96 11.76 -23.51
N ALA A 91 -7.17 11.99 -24.82
CA ALA A 91 -8.49 11.91 -25.43
C ALA A 91 -8.89 10.46 -25.67
N GLU A 92 -10.10 10.10 -25.26
CA GLU A 92 -10.68 8.78 -25.43
C GLU A 92 -12.22 8.89 -25.45
N GLY A 93 -12.87 8.30 -26.45
CA GLY A 93 -14.32 8.27 -26.55
C GLY A 93 -15.01 9.64 -26.49
N GLY A 94 -14.39 10.70 -27.04
CA GLY A 94 -14.94 12.06 -27.04
C GLY A 94 -14.78 12.83 -25.72
N ARG A 95 -14.04 12.30 -24.77
CA ARG A 95 -13.69 12.95 -23.50
C ARG A 95 -12.20 12.91 -23.26
N LEU A 96 -11.73 13.64 -22.25
CA LEU A 96 -10.38 13.53 -21.70
C LEU A 96 -10.40 12.61 -20.48
N TYR A 97 -9.40 11.75 -20.38
CA TYR A 97 -9.15 10.90 -19.21
C TYR A 97 -7.70 11.00 -18.76
N ARG A 98 -7.52 11.04 -17.45
CA ARG A 98 -6.25 10.82 -16.78
C ARG A 98 -6.42 9.64 -15.83
N ARG A 99 -5.79 8.53 -16.18
CA ARG A 99 -5.78 7.32 -15.36
C ARG A 99 -4.42 7.13 -14.73
N ARG A 100 -4.44 6.71 -13.51
CA ARG A 100 -3.26 6.28 -12.80
C ARG A 100 -3.53 4.94 -12.12
N THR A 101 -2.66 4.00 -12.34
CA THR A 101 -2.56 2.78 -11.55
C THR A 101 -1.63 3.02 -10.37
N PRO A 102 -1.80 2.33 -9.23
CA PRO A 102 -0.81 2.36 -8.17
C PRO A 102 0.57 1.95 -8.69
N ASP A 103 1.61 2.58 -8.15
CA ASP A 103 2.97 2.13 -8.42
C ASP A 103 3.15 0.73 -7.81
N LEU A 104 3.85 -0.16 -8.50
CA LEU A 104 4.22 -1.45 -7.93
C LEU A 104 5.23 -1.21 -6.80
N THR A 105 4.94 -1.76 -5.63
CA THR A 105 5.86 -1.80 -4.49
C THR A 105 6.13 -3.25 -4.10
N ALA A 106 7.19 -3.52 -3.32
CA ALA A 106 7.46 -4.86 -2.82
C ALA A 106 6.27 -5.41 -2.00
N VAL A 107 5.65 -4.56 -1.18
CA VAL A 107 4.46 -4.89 -0.39
C VAL A 107 3.28 -5.22 -1.31
N LYS A 108 3.00 -4.34 -2.29
CA LYS A 108 1.90 -4.56 -3.24
C LYS A 108 2.09 -5.82 -4.07
N PHE A 109 3.32 -6.10 -4.50
CA PHE A 109 3.66 -7.35 -5.22
C PHE A 109 3.32 -8.59 -4.38
N VAL A 110 3.71 -8.61 -3.10
CA VAL A 110 3.40 -9.72 -2.17
C VAL A 110 1.90 -9.84 -1.93
N GLN A 111 1.20 -8.73 -1.70
CA GLN A 111 -0.26 -8.72 -1.51
C GLN A 111 -1.00 -9.24 -2.74
N ASP A 112 -0.61 -8.84 -3.95
CA ASP A 112 -1.21 -9.33 -5.21
C ASP A 112 -0.96 -10.82 -5.40
N PHE A 113 0.26 -11.29 -5.09
CA PHE A 113 0.59 -12.71 -5.11
C PHE A 113 -0.32 -13.51 -4.16
N LEU A 114 -0.48 -13.06 -2.91
CA LEU A 114 -1.33 -13.73 -1.93
C LEU A 114 -2.80 -13.72 -2.36
N SER A 115 -3.31 -12.59 -2.88
CA SER A 115 -4.68 -12.48 -3.38
C SER A 115 -4.97 -13.44 -4.53
N ALA A 116 -4.00 -13.64 -5.42
CA ALA A 116 -4.13 -14.56 -6.55
C ALA A 116 -3.97 -16.05 -6.15
N ARG A 117 -3.21 -16.32 -5.09
CA ARG A 117 -2.84 -17.67 -4.68
C ARG A 117 -3.79 -18.28 -3.66
N LEU A 118 -4.28 -17.49 -2.71
CA LEU A 118 -5.11 -17.98 -1.61
C LEU A 118 -6.59 -17.91 -1.98
N VAL A 119 -7.24 -19.06 -1.89
CA VAL A 119 -8.68 -19.19 -2.12
C VAL A 119 -9.37 -19.38 -0.76
N HIS A 120 -10.14 -18.38 -0.34
CA HIS A 120 -10.86 -18.36 0.94
C HIS A 120 -10.00 -18.78 2.16
N PRO A 121 -8.84 -18.11 2.41
CA PRO A 121 -8.01 -18.43 3.55
C PRO A 121 -8.78 -18.20 4.85
N ARG A 122 -8.58 -19.08 5.86
CA ARG A 122 -9.30 -19.03 7.15
C ARG A 122 -8.43 -18.53 8.29
N LEU A 123 -7.12 -18.73 8.22
CA LEU A 123 -6.19 -18.25 9.22
C LEU A 123 -4.97 -17.61 8.55
N CYS A 124 -4.88 -16.29 8.66
CA CYS A 124 -3.73 -15.53 8.20
C CYS A 124 -3.01 -14.87 9.38
N ILE A 125 -1.72 -14.66 9.24
CA ILE A 125 -0.87 -14.08 10.29
C ILE A 125 -0.08 -12.93 9.69
N ASP A 126 -0.19 -11.76 10.29
CA ASP A 126 0.74 -10.64 10.10
C ASP A 126 1.73 -10.66 11.25
N ALA A 127 2.95 -11.08 10.98
CA ALA A 127 3.98 -11.22 11.99
C ALA A 127 4.71 -9.90 12.32
N THR A 128 4.35 -8.80 11.67
CA THR A 128 4.96 -7.47 11.79
C THR A 128 3.95 -6.37 11.51
N CYS A 129 2.97 -6.21 12.41
CA CYS A 129 1.81 -5.33 12.18
C CYS A 129 2.15 -3.89 11.79
N GLY A 130 3.11 -3.28 12.47
CA GLY A 130 3.48 -1.90 12.25
C GLY A 130 2.28 -0.95 12.30
N ASN A 131 2.00 -0.29 11.19
CA ASN A 131 0.85 0.61 11.04
C ASN A 131 -0.43 -0.11 10.53
N GLY A 132 -0.47 -1.44 10.53
CA GLY A 132 -1.64 -2.26 10.23
C GLY A 132 -2.02 -2.36 8.75
N GLY A 133 -1.12 -2.02 7.83
CA GLY A 133 -1.38 -2.09 6.39
C GLY A 133 -1.61 -3.52 5.92
N ASP A 134 -0.67 -4.41 6.25
CA ASP A 134 -0.74 -5.82 5.89
C ASP A 134 -1.81 -6.57 6.70
N THR A 135 -2.02 -6.21 7.97
CA THR A 135 -3.13 -6.75 8.78
C THR A 135 -4.48 -6.44 8.14
N ALA A 136 -4.72 -5.19 7.74
CA ALA A 136 -5.97 -4.80 7.08
C ALA A 136 -6.15 -5.50 5.72
N PHE A 137 -5.08 -5.65 4.93
CA PHE A 137 -5.09 -6.41 3.69
C PHE A 137 -5.47 -7.88 3.94
N LEU A 138 -4.85 -8.55 4.91
CA LEU A 138 -5.18 -9.93 5.28
C LEU A 138 -6.63 -10.09 5.73
N CYS A 139 -7.16 -9.15 6.52
CA CYS A 139 -8.59 -9.13 6.87
C CYS A 139 -9.49 -9.04 5.63
N GLY A 140 -9.05 -8.33 4.60
CA GLY A 140 -9.80 -8.19 3.35
C GLY A 140 -9.87 -9.45 2.50
N ILE A 141 -8.84 -10.29 2.51
CA ILE A 141 -8.80 -11.53 1.71
C ILE A 141 -9.23 -12.77 2.49
N THR A 142 -9.20 -12.74 3.83
CA THR A 142 -9.58 -13.86 4.69
C THR A 142 -11.09 -14.08 4.61
N ALA A 143 -11.54 -15.33 4.56
CA ALA A 143 -12.94 -15.72 4.52
C ALA A 143 -13.73 -15.09 5.68
N LEU A 144 -15.05 -14.91 5.53
CA LEU A 144 -15.89 -14.24 6.54
C LEU A 144 -15.86 -14.93 7.90
N ASP A 145 -15.72 -16.25 7.92
CA ASP A 145 -15.57 -17.09 9.13
C ASP A 145 -14.09 -17.31 9.53
N GLY A 146 -13.18 -16.65 8.82
CA GLY A 146 -11.75 -16.74 9.10
C GLY A 146 -11.26 -15.64 10.03
N ARG A 147 -10.00 -15.75 10.45
CA ARG A 147 -9.36 -14.88 11.45
C ARG A 147 -7.96 -14.46 11.02
N VAL A 148 -7.58 -13.27 11.45
CA VAL A 148 -6.22 -12.74 11.28
C VAL A 148 -5.57 -12.57 12.65
N LEU A 149 -4.34 -13.06 12.83
CA LEU A 149 -3.52 -12.74 13.99
C LEU A 149 -2.47 -11.72 13.58
N GLY A 150 -2.29 -10.69 14.38
CA GLY A 150 -1.29 -9.66 14.17
C GLY A 150 -0.31 -9.59 15.34
N PHE A 151 0.99 -9.57 15.06
CA PHE A 151 2.05 -9.49 16.05
C PHE A 151 2.89 -8.24 15.87
N ASP A 152 3.20 -7.59 16.97
CA ASP A 152 4.26 -6.57 17.04
C ASP A 152 4.77 -6.47 18.48
N ILE A 153 6.07 -6.21 18.63
CA ILE A 153 6.66 -6.01 19.96
C ILE A 153 6.40 -4.61 20.51
N GLN A 154 6.01 -3.68 19.66
CA GLN A 154 5.78 -2.28 20.01
C GLN A 154 4.30 -2.03 20.30
N PRO A 155 3.95 -1.58 21.53
CA PRO A 155 2.55 -1.24 21.86
C PRO A 155 1.95 -0.17 20.94
N GLU A 156 2.78 0.75 20.42
CA GLU A 156 2.38 1.79 19.47
C GLU A 156 1.88 1.20 18.15
N ALA A 157 2.59 0.19 17.64
CA ALA A 157 2.21 -0.54 16.42
C ALA A 157 0.84 -1.23 16.61
N ILE A 158 0.65 -1.88 17.75
CA ILE A 158 -0.63 -2.52 18.09
C ILE A 158 -1.77 -1.50 18.15
N ARG A 159 -1.55 -0.32 18.78
CA ARG A 159 -2.57 0.75 18.81
C ARG A 159 -2.87 1.30 17.43
N SER A 160 -1.83 1.54 16.62
CA SER A 160 -1.98 2.04 15.24
C SER A 160 -2.76 1.05 14.36
N THR A 161 -2.43 -0.24 14.47
CA THR A 161 -3.12 -1.31 13.75
C THR A 161 -4.59 -1.41 14.17
N CYS A 162 -4.89 -1.37 15.48
CA CYS A 162 -6.26 -1.39 15.99
C CYS A 162 -7.09 -0.23 15.42
N ALA A 163 -6.57 1.01 15.51
CA ALA A 163 -7.23 2.20 14.98
C ALA A 163 -7.48 2.10 13.47
N ARG A 164 -6.54 1.56 12.70
CA ARG A 164 -6.71 1.33 11.25
C ARG A 164 -7.81 0.33 10.95
N LEU A 165 -7.87 -0.78 11.67
CA LEU A 165 -8.89 -1.82 11.48
C LEU A 165 -10.29 -1.30 11.85
N GLU A 166 -10.41 -0.54 12.93
CA GLU A 166 -11.64 0.13 13.33
C GLU A 166 -12.12 1.13 12.25
N GLN A 167 -11.23 1.98 11.73
CA GLN A 167 -11.53 2.91 10.64
C GLN A 167 -11.95 2.19 9.36
N ALA A 168 -11.42 1.01 9.10
CA ALA A 168 -11.79 0.17 7.97
C ALA A 168 -13.09 -0.61 8.21
N GLY A 169 -13.71 -0.52 9.38
CA GLY A 169 -14.93 -1.23 9.74
C GLY A 169 -14.74 -2.73 9.87
N VAL A 170 -13.53 -3.21 10.18
CA VAL A 170 -13.25 -4.63 10.37
C VAL A 170 -13.81 -5.08 11.74
N PRO A 171 -14.71 -6.06 11.80
CA PRO A 171 -15.26 -6.56 13.06
C PRO A 171 -14.16 -7.13 13.98
N THR A 172 -14.23 -6.83 15.28
CA THR A 172 -13.21 -7.21 16.27
C THR A 172 -13.02 -8.71 16.42
N GLU A 173 -14.05 -9.51 16.17
CA GLU A 173 -14.00 -10.97 16.17
C GLU A 173 -13.15 -11.55 15.02
N ARG A 174 -12.87 -10.76 14.00
CA ARG A 174 -12.10 -11.19 12.82
C ARG A 174 -10.59 -11.08 12.99
N TYR A 175 -10.12 -10.43 14.05
CA TYR A 175 -8.69 -10.31 14.29
C TYR A 175 -8.33 -10.43 15.77
N SER A 176 -7.06 -10.72 16.03
CA SER A 176 -6.45 -10.60 17.36
C SER A 176 -5.07 -10.01 17.21
N LEU A 177 -4.81 -8.95 17.97
CA LEU A 177 -3.51 -8.27 17.99
C LEU A 177 -2.75 -8.67 19.27
N ILE A 178 -1.53 -9.12 19.08
CA ILE A 178 -0.64 -9.62 20.12
C ILE A 178 0.56 -8.69 20.26
N CYS A 179 0.70 -8.02 21.39
CA CYS A 179 1.90 -7.27 21.73
C CYS A 179 2.96 -8.26 22.23
N GLY A 180 3.80 -8.75 21.31
CA GLY A 180 4.77 -9.79 21.61
C GLY A 180 5.63 -10.17 20.41
N SER A 181 6.59 -11.05 20.65
CA SER A 181 7.50 -11.52 19.61
C SER A 181 6.80 -12.44 18.62
N HIS A 182 7.00 -12.20 17.33
CA HIS A 182 6.58 -13.08 16.26
C HIS A 182 7.30 -14.46 16.31
N ALA A 183 8.41 -14.59 17.04
CA ALA A 183 9.06 -15.87 17.26
C ALA A 183 8.22 -16.83 18.13
N ASP A 184 7.30 -16.27 18.90
CA ASP A 184 6.41 -17.01 19.80
C ASP A 184 5.06 -17.38 19.16
N LEU A 185 4.89 -17.19 17.84
CA LEU A 185 3.61 -17.38 17.16
C LEU A 185 3.00 -18.79 17.36
N LEU A 186 3.81 -19.84 17.56
CA LEU A 186 3.32 -21.19 17.85
C LEU A 186 2.65 -21.36 19.23
N GLN A 187 2.75 -20.36 20.11
CA GLN A 187 1.93 -20.34 21.34
C GLN A 187 0.46 -19.98 21.07
N TYR A 188 0.18 -19.38 19.90
CA TYR A 188 -1.14 -18.85 19.53
C TYR A 188 -1.81 -19.64 18.40
N VAL A 189 -1.04 -20.43 17.64
CA VAL A 189 -1.55 -21.21 16.52
C VAL A 189 -1.00 -22.63 16.56
N GLN A 190 -1.82 -23.57 16.11
CA GLN A 190 -1.38 -24.97 15.94
C GLN A 190 -0.50 -25.09 14.70
N PRO A 191 0.55 -25.93 14.73
CA PRO A 191 1.33 -26.26 13.55
C PRO A 191 0.44 -26.73 12.39
N GLY A 192 0.76 -26.28 11.17
CA GLY A 192 0.08 -26.72 9.95
C GLY A 192 -1.35 -26.19 9.78
N THR A 193 -1.74 -25.09 10.44
CA THR A 193 -3.11 -24.56 10.36
C THR A 193 -3.21 -23.23 9.63
N ALA A 194 -2.14 -22.42 9.59
CA ALA A 194 -2.18 -21.11 8.93
C ALA A 194 -2.16 -21.24 7.40
N ASP A 195 -2.96 -20.44 6.73
CA ASP A 195 -2.96 -20.33 5.26
C ASP A 195 -1.83 -19.44 4.77
N ALA A 196 -1.56 -18.35 5.48
CA ALA A 196 -0.47 -17.44 5.19
C ALA A 196 0.15 -16.85 6.45
N VAL A 197 1.47 -16.59 6.38
CA VAL A 197 2.21 -15.78 7.35
C VAL A 197 2.99 -14.72 6.59
N MET A 198 2.79 -13.45 6.93
CA MET A 198 3.48 -12.32 6.32
C MET A 198 4.49 -11.72 7.29
N PHE A 199 5.68 -11.42 6.78
CA PHE A 199 6.71 -10.63 7.44
C PHE A 199 7.09 -9.42 6.59
N ASN A 200 7.20 -8.29 7.25
CA ASN A 200 7.74 -7.07 6.67
C ASN A 200 8.89 -6.63 7.59
N PHE A 201 10.09 -7.24 7.39
CA PHE A 201 11.25 -7.00 8.25
C PHE A 201 11.81 -5.61 8.01
N GLY A 202 11.55 -4.71 8.94
CA GLY A 202 11.97 -3.31 8.86
C GLY A 202 11.82 -2.61 10.19
N TRP A 203 11.71 -1.31 10.16
CA TRP A 203 11.36 -0.48 11.32
C TRP A 203 9.95 0.11 11.14
N LEU A 204 9.33 0.47 12.26
CA LEU A 204 8.06 1.18 12.23
C LEU A 204 8.29 2.62 11.72
N PRO A 205 7.71 3.04 10.59
CA PRO A 205 7.84 4.40 10.11
C PRO A 205 7.33 5.42 11.14
N GLY A 206 8.20 6.35 11.56
CA GLY A 206 7.89 7.39 12.54
C GLY A 206 8.14 7.02 14.00
N ALA A 207 8.64 5.81 14.30
CA ALA A 207 9.06 5.38 15.64
C ALA A 207 10.58 5.50 15.85
N ASP A 208 11.04 5.20 17.06
CA ASP A 208 12.46 5.18 17.40
C ASP A 208 13.21 4.12 16.55
N HIS A 209 14.23 4.55 15.83
CA HIS A 209 15.08 3.71 14.99
C HIS A 209 15.93 2.68 15.76
N GLY A 210 15.83 2.63 17.09
CA GLY A 210 16.53 1.66 17.94
C GLY A 210 15.88 0.28 18.00
N VAL A 211 14.62 0.14 17.54
CA VAL A 211 13.88 -1.13 17.57
C VAL A 211 13.66 -1.61 16.14
N PHE A 212 14.40 -2.62 15.73
CA PHE A 212 14.32 -3.25 14.40
C PHE A 212 14.52 -4.77 14.51
N SER A 213 14.11 -5.50 13.47
CA SER A 213 14.36 -6.94 13.37
C SER A 213 15.88 -7.22 13.24
N THR A 214 16.31 -8.33 13.78
CA THR A 214 17.68 -8.83 13.66
C THR A 214 17.64 -10.29 13.22
N ALA A 215 18.72 -10.79 12.63
CA ALA A 215 18.81 -12.22 12.23
C ALA A 215 18.53 -13.16 13.41
N GLN A 216 18.84 -12.74 14.66
CA GLN A 216 18.58 -13.51 15.87
C GLN A 216 17.08 -13.65 16.19
N SER A 217 16.24 -12.69 15.79
CA SER A 217 14.78 -12.78 15.94
C SER A 217 14.09 -13.29 14.69
N SER A 218 14.59 -12.95 13.51
CA SER A 218 13.96 -13.28 12.21
C SER A 218 14.04 -14.74 11.85
N ILE A 219 15.17 -15.42 12.10
CA ILE A 219 15.31 -16.85 11.81
C ILE A 219 14.39 -17.72 12.68
N PRO A 220 14.33 -17.58 14.02
CA PRO A 220 13.35 -18.29 14.83
C PRO A 220 11.91 -18.05 14.40
N ALA A 221 11.55 -16.81 14.06
CA ALA A 221 10.22 -16.45 13.60
C ALA A 221 9.87 -17.12 12.25
N LEU A 222 10.80 -17.12 11.29
CA LEU A 222 10.60 -17.82 10.02
C LEU A 222 10.45 -19.32 10.22
N LYS A 223 11.22 -19.95 11.11
CA LYS A 223 11.06 -21.37 11.45
C LYS A 223 9.67 -21.65 12.03
N ALA A 224 9.22 -20.84 12.98
CA ALA A 224 7.90 -20.95 13.56
C ALA A 224 6.78 -20.76 12.51
N ALA A 225 6.93 -19.80 11.59
CA ALA A 225 5.99 -19.60 10.51
C ALA A 225 5.94 -20.76 9.52
N LEU A 226 7.08 -21.35 9.16
CA LEU A 226 7.15 -22.53 8.29
C LEU A 226 6.50 -23.77 8.94
N GLU A 227 6.54 -23.85 10.26
CA GLU A 227 5.84 -24.88 11.01
C GLU A 227 4.33 -24.60 11.08
N ALA A 228 3.94 -23.36 11.41
CA ALA A 228 2.56 -22.92 11.52
C ALA A 228 1.76 -23.04 10.22
N VAL A 229 2.39 -22.74 9.07
CA VAL A 229 1.69 -22.74 7.78
C VAL A 229 1.37 -24.19 7.35
N ARG A 230 0.15 -24.39 6.80
CA ARG A 230 -0.30 -25.70 6.30
C ARG A 230 0.38 -26.08 4.97
N PRO A 231 0.35 -27.36 4.56
CA PRO A 231 0.68 -27.75 3.18
C PRO A 231 -0.18 -26.95 2.18
N GLY A 232 0.45 -26.44 1.12
CA GLY A 232 -0.16 -25.53 0.14
C GLY A 232 -0.28 -24.06 0.60
N GLY A 233 0.03 -23.77 1.86
CA GLY A 233 0.06 -22.39 2.38
C GLY A 233 1.36 -21.65 2.04
N VAL A 234 1.43 -20.39 2.46
CA VAL A 234 2.46 -19.43 2.01
C VAL A 234 3.06 -18.68 3.18
N VAL A 235 4.38 -18.61 3.25
CA VAL A 235 5.09 -17.63 4.09
C VAL A 235 5.70 -16.58 3.16
N THR A 236 5.52 -15.29 3.48
CA THR A 236 6.17 -14.21 2.76
C THR A 236 7.06 -13.39 3.68
N ALA A 237 8.17 -12.89 3.16
CA ALA A 237 9.08 -12.02 3.88
C ALA A 237 9.59 -10.92 2.95
N ILE A 238 9.45 -9.65 3.34
CA ILE A 238 10.09 -8.54 2.64
C ILE A 238 11.34 -8.17 3.43
N LEU A 239 12.49 -8.31 2.78
CA LEU A 239 13.79 -8.03 3.37
C LEU A 239 14.26 -6.64 2.94
N TYR A 240 14.56 -5.79 3.91
CA TYR A 240 15.11 -4.46 3.66
C TYR A 240 16.63 -4.47 3.80
N SER A 241 17.27 -3.55 3.11
CA SER A 241 18.70 -3.27 3.25
C SER A 241 18.91 -1.77 3.47
N GLY A 242 19.78 -1.39 4.38
CA GLY A 242 20.09 0.02 4.66
C GLY A 242 21.21 0.14 5.69
N GLN A 243 21.72 1.38 5.88
CA GLN A 243 22.83 1.64 6.81
C GLN A 243 22.48 1.35 8.28
N VAL A 244 21.19 1.29 8.63
CA VAL A 244 20.70 1.06 10.00
C VAL A 244 20.26 -0.40 10.19
N ILE A 245 19.65 -1.02 9.15
CA ILE A 245 19.37 -2.46 9.12
C ILE A 245 20.58 -3.07 8.45
N GLY A 246 21.41 -3.81 9.20
CA GLY A 246 22.66 -4.35 8.68
C GLY A 246 22.44 -5.20 7.43
N THR A 247 23.36 -5.11 6.47
CA THR A 247 23.45 -6.03 5.33
C THR A 247 23.48 -7.49 5.77
N ASP A 248 23.90 -7.74 7.00
CA ASP A 248 24.07 -9.07 7.60
C ASP A 248 22.74 -9.80 7.83
N GLU A 249 21.65 -9.10 8.24
CA GLU A 249 20.34 -9.75 8.43
C GLU A 249 19.77 -10.26 7.11
N LYS A 250 19.76 -9.43 6.06
CA LYS A 250 19.26 -9.80 4.73
C LYS A 250 20.02 -11.02 4.19
N GLN A 251 21.35 -10.99 4.30
CA GLN A 251 22.19 -12.09 3.82
C GLN A 251 21.94 -13.39 4.61
N THR A 252 21.88 -13.30 5.92
CA THR A 252 21.63 -14.45 6.81
C THR A 252 20.27 -15.08 6.54
N VAL A 253 19.22 -14.26 6.36
CA VAL A 253 17.88 -14.74 6.00
C VAL A 253 17.89 -15.41 4.63
N LEU A 254 18.56 -14.82 3.62
CA LEU A 254 18.66 -15.42 2.29
C LEU A 254 19.38 -16.78 2.31
N GLU A 255 20.45 -16.91 3.08
CA GLU A 255 21.16 -18.19 3.27
C GLU A 255 20.26 -19.24 3.91
N PHE A 256 19.53 -18.86 4.95
CA PHE A 256 18.54 -19.73 5.58
C PHE A 256 17.47 -20.19 4.57
N LEU A 257 16.90 -19.26 3.80
CA LEU A 257 15.86 -19.58 2.81
C LEU A 257 16.38 -20.50 1.70
N ARG A 258 17.61 -20.30 1.21
CA ARG A 258 18.25 -21.15 0.20
C ARG A 258 18.55 -22.56 0.70
N ALA A 259 18.75 -22.72 2.01
CA ALA A 259 19.03 -24.01 2.65
C ALA A 259 17.75 -24.84 2.92
N LEU A 260 16.54 -24.27 2.72
CA LEU A 260 15.29 -24.98 2.93
C LEU A 260 15.16 -26.19 1.98
N PRO A 261 14.71 -27.36 2.48
CA PRO A 261 14.64 -28.57 1.68
C PRO A 261 13.59 -28.47 0.56
N LEU A 262 14.01 -28.66 -0.69
CA LEU A 262 13.14 -28.61 -1.88
C LEU A 262 11.96 -29.60 -1.82
N LYS A 263 12.10 -30.70 -1.09
CA LYS A 263 10.99 -31.66 -0.89
C LYS A 263 9.81 -31.04 -0.14
N SER A 264 10.07 -30.11 0.76
CA SER A 264 9.07 -29.50 1.64
C SER A 264 8.67 -28.10 1.24
N PHE A 265 9.57 -27.37 0.57
CA PHE A 265 9.37 -25.95 0.28
C PHE A 265 9.83 -25.60 -1.14
N THR A 266 9.14 -24.61 -1.73
CA THR A 266 9.64 -23.88 -2.90
C THR A 266 9.85 -22.44 -2.48
N VAL A 267 11.05 -21.91 -2.70
CA VAL A 267 11.41 -20.53 -2.34
C VAL A 267 11.59 -19.71 -3.60
N LEU A 268 10.91 -18.57 -3.66
CA LEU A 268 11.12 -17.54 -4.67
C LEU A 268 11.75 -16.32 -3.98
N VAL A 269 12.79 -15.77 -4.61
CA VAL A 269 13.40 -14.50 -4.24
C VAL A 269 13.18 -13.57 -5.44
N CYS A 270 12.41 -12.50 -5.23
CA CYS A 270 11.92 -11.65 -6.32
C CYS A 270 12.73 -10.35 -6.37
N ASP A 271 13.63 -10.25 -7.34
CA ASP A 271 14.42 -9.05 -7.60
C ASP A 271 13.74 -8.20 -8.67
N PHE A 272 13.70 -6.90 -8.47
CA PHE A 272 13.19 -5.92 -9.43
C PHE A 272 14.38 -5.36 -10.22
N ALA A 273 14.61 -5.89 -11.40
CA ALA A 273 15.82 -5.71 -12.21
C ALA A 273 16.27 -4.25 -12.47
N ASN A 274 15.38 -3.28 -12.37
CA ASN A 274 15.64 -1.85 -12.59
C ASN A 274 15.51 -0.98 -11.33
N TRP A 275 15.35 -1.60 -10.14
CA TRP A 275 15.34 -0.89 -8.88
C TRP A 275 16.76 -0.77 -8.31
N ALA A 276 16.93 0.10 -7.31
CA ALA A 276 18.21 0.21 -6.63
C ALA A 276 18.56 -1.09 -5.88
N GLU A 277 19.85 -1.41 -5.74
CA GLU A 277 20.34 -2.59 -4.99
C GLU A 277 19.85 -2.63 -3.53
N THR A 278 19.55 -1.46 -2.96
CA THR A 278 18.99 -1.30 -1.62
C THR A 278 17.48 -1.47 -1.57
N ALA A 279 16.82 -1.74 -2.70
CA ALA A 279 15.38 -1.93 -2.73
C ALA A 279 14.93 -3.12 -1.87
N PRO A 280 13.72 -3.05 -1.30
CA PRO A 280 13.15 -4.17 -0.58
C PRO A 280 13.05 -5.42 -1.46
N LEU A 281 13.41 -6.57 -0.91
CA LEU A 281 13.47 -7.86 -1.62
C LEU A 281 12.35 -8.78 -1.13
N PRO A 282 11.27 -8.99 -1.90
CA PRO A 282 10.24 -9.95 -1.57
C PRO A 282 10.75 -11.39 -1.68
N CYS A 283 10.49 -12.17 -0.63
CA CYS A 283 10.71 -13.61 -0.59
C CYS A 283 9.38 -14.32 -0.37
N ILE A 284 9.10 -15.36 -1.14
CA ILE A 284 7.87 -16.15 -1.07
C ILE A 284 8.25 -17.61 -0.87
N ILE A 285 7.74 -18.23 0.18
CA ILE A 285 8.00 -19.61 0.54
C ILE A 285 6.68 -20.39 0.46
N LEU A 286 6.61 -21.35 -0.42
CA LEU A 286 5.47 -22.23 -0.59
C LEU A 286 5.73 -23.55 0.11
N LYS A 287 4.88 -23.93 1.08
CA LYS A 287 4.95 -25.26 1.72
C LYS A 287 4.24 -26.29 0.82
N LYS A 288 4.90 -27.42 0.60
CA LYS A 288 4.38 -28.54 -0.21
C LYS A 288 3.54 -29.49 0.59
#